data_c90f25b56028462b11d4546a482d9611
#
_entry.id   c90f25b56028462b11d4546a482d9611
#
_cell.length_a   1.000
_cell.length_b   1.000
_cell.length_c   1.000
_cell.angle_alpha   90.00
_cell.angle_beta   90.00
_cell.angle_gamma   90.00
#
_symmetry.space_group_name_H-M   'P 1'
#
loop_
_entity.id
_entity.type
_entity.pdbx_description
1 polymer ?
#
loop_
_entity_poly.entity_id
_entity_poly.type
_entity_poly.pdbx_seq_one_letter_code
_entity_poly.pdbx_strand_id
1 'polypeptide(L)'
;MRIPLLSGTRLLVVNAPDDAVVLAPPEPPPQAITDVGAAVRDALRFPLAGAPLAGIAPRGGRATIVSDVPALPLPSAPVDARRAAIGAAVEELRRLGIPDERQTILVTAGLGRRPGRRDLDRLFAPAFARAFHGNVRVHDVEDPALVEIGSYDDVPLRIARELVETDIVICVSAAETVLHGGPGVLLASGGPEALRHADARSLLEPSGSTGWQSALTVERELARQVPVVGVSLTLDHPRIADTAFGYPYDPH
;
A
#
# COMPACT_ATOMS: atom_id res chain seq x y z
N MET A 1 27.40 24.84 -1.04
CA MET A 1 27.37 23.71 -0.06
C MET A 1 27.29 22.37 -0.73
N ARG A 2 27.64 21.28 -0.02
CA ARG A 2 27.53 19.91 -0.56
C ARG A 2 26.30 19.24 0.05
N ILE A 3 25.40 18.75 -0.81
CA ILE A 3 24.13 18.17 -0.38
C ILE A 3 24.10 16.70 -0.78
N PRO A 4 23.89 15.77 0.17
CA PRO A 4 23.63 14.39 -0.16
C PRO A 4 22.20 14.22 -0.65
N LEU A 5 22.04 13.65 -1.84
CA LEU A 5 20.75 13.33 -2.45
C LEU A 5 20.67 11.83 -2.74
N LEU A 6 19.52 11.26 -2.51
CA LEU A 6 19.27 9.88 -2.88
C LEU A 6 18.85 9.78 -4.35
N SER A 7 19.50 8.89 -5.09
CA SER A 7 19.11 8.53 -6.46
C SER A 7 18.96 7.01 -6.56
N GLY A 8 17.74 6.53 -6.47
CA GLY A 8 17.47 5.09 -6.33
C GLY A 8 18.05 4.55 -5.03
N THR A 9 19.03 3.65 -5.11
CA THR A 9 19.73 3.07 -3.95
C THR A 9 21.09 3.72 -3.69
N ARG A 10 21.44 4.79 -4.43
CA ARG A 10 22.76 5.43 -4.34
C ARG A 10 22.68 6.82 -3.75
N LEU A 11 23.61 7.14 -2.86
CA LEU A 11 23.82 8.47 -2.36
C LEU A 11 24.68 9.27 -3.37
N LEU A 12 24.12 10.34 -3.92
CA LEU A 12 24.86 11.31 -4.72
C LEU A 12 25.19 12.52 -3.86
N VAL A 13 26.40 13.05 -4.00
CA VAL A 13 26.77 14.31 -3.39
C VAL A 13 26.78 15.38 -4.46
N VAL A 14 25.83 16.32 -4.36
CA VAL A 14 25.66 17.41 -5.32
C VAL A 14 26.25 18.71 -4.73
N ASN A 15 26.99 19.46 -5.54
CA ASN A 15 27.40 20.79 -5.17
C ASN A 15 26.24 21.76 -5.49
N ALA A 16 25.72 22.41 -4.48
CA ALA A 16 24.69 23.42 -4.62
C ALA A 16 25.20 24.80 -4.21
N PRO A 17 24.58 25.87 -4.72
CA PRO A 17 24.83 27.24 -4.22
C PRO A 17 24.61 27.31 -2.71
N ASP A 18 25.27 28.25 -2.03
CA ASP A 18 25.17 28.34 -0.57
C ASP A 18 23.80 28.85 -0.08
N ASP A 19 23.03 29.47 -0.98
CA ASP A 19 21.65 29.92 -0.77
C ASP A 19 20.60 28.89 -1.15
N ALA A 20 20.97 27.67 -1.55
CA ALA A 20 20.05 26.63 -1.89
C ALA A 20 19.25 26.16 -0.65
N VAL A 21 17.94 26.04 -0.82
CA VAL A 21 17.06 25.51 0.22
C VAL A 21 16.97 23.99 0.07
N VAL A 22 17.31 23.28 1.15
CA VAL A 22 17.19 21.83 1.22
C VAL A 22 15.85 21.48 1.89
N LEU A 23 14.94 20.89 1.13
CA LEU A 23 13.71 20.31 1.71
C LEU A 23 14.05 18.92 2.25
N ALA A 24 14.08 18.81 3.55
CA ALA A 24 14.27 17.53 4.24
C ALA A 24 12.93 17.00 4.76
N PRO A 25 12.76 15.67 4.87
CA PRO A 25 11.61 15.09 5.60
C PRO A 25 11.60 15.61 7.05
N PRO A 26 10.42 15.70 7.69
CA PRO A 26 10.35 16.04 9.11
C PRO A 26 11.12 15.00 9.93
N GLU A 27 11.60 15.41 11.09
CA GLU A 27 12.22 14.46 12.02
C GLU A 27 11.24 13.34 12.36
N PRO A 28 11.70 12.07 12.36
CA PRO A 28 10.84 10.95 12.76
C PRO A 28 10.34 11.14 14.19
N PRO A 29 9.12 10.70 14.51
CA PRO A 29 8.61 10.79 15.87
C PRO A 29 9.55 10.05 16.85
N PRO A 30 9.68 10.53 18.08
CA PRO A 30 10.61 9.95 19.05
C PRO A 30 10.27 8.51 19.46
N GLN A 31 9.06 8.04 19.16
CA GLN A 31 8.61 6.69 19.47
C GLN A 31 7.97 6.03 18.24
N ALA A 32 8.63 5.01 17.75
CA ALA A 32 8.06 4.12 16.74
C ALA A 32 7.12 3.09 17.39
N ILE A 33 6.12 2.63 16.63
CA ILE A 33 5.26 1.52 17.04
C ILE A 33 6.12 0.24 17.07
N THR A 34 6.29 -0.37 18.22
CA THR A 34 7.13 -1.57 18.40
C THR A 34 6.42 -2.84 17.95
N ASP A 35 5.09 -2.94 18.14
CA ASP A 35 4.26 -4.06 17.68
C ASP A 35 3.23 -3.56 16.67
N VAL A 36 3.64 -3.58 15.41
CA VAL A 36 2.78 -3.19 14.28
C VAL A 36 1.55 -4.09 14.18
N GLY A 37 1.70 -5.39 14.45
CA GLY A 37 0.58 -6.32 14.40
C GLY A 37 -0.49 -6.00 15.43
N ALA A 38 -0.11 -5.71 16.68
CA ALA A 38 -1.04 -5.29 17.72
C ALA A 38 -1.73 -3.97 17.34
N ALA A 39 -0.97 -2.98 16.91
CA ALA A 39 -1.51 -1.68 16.51
C ALA A 39 -2.52 -1.80 15.35
N VAL A 40 -2.26 -2.66 14.37
CA VAL A 40 -3.20 -2.91 13.27
C VAL A 40 -4.46 -3.62 13.74
N ARG A 41 -4.34 -4.62 14.62
CA ARG A 41 -5.54 -5.26 15.21
C ARG A 41 -6.40 -4.26 15.97
N ASP A 42 -5.77 -3.36 16.73
CA ASP A 42 -6.48 -2.33 17.47
C ASP A 42 -7.13 -1.31 16.51
N ALA A 43 -6.44 -0.89 15.46
CA ALA A 43 -6.98 0.00 14.43
C ALA A 43 -8.19 -0.61 13.69
N LEU A 44 -8.17 -1.91 13.41
CA LEU A 44 -9.31 -2.62 12.78
C LEU A 44 -10.51 -2.75 13.73
N ARG A 45 -10.28 -2.80 15.04
CA ARG A 45 -11.32 -2.86 16.07
C ARG A 45 -11.85 -1.48 16.44
N PHE A 46 -10.98 -0.47 16.41
CA PHE A 46 -11.27 0.91 16.81
C PHE A 46 -10.74 1.87 15.73
N PRO A 47 -11.36 1.89 14.53
CA PRO A 47 -10.87 2.69 13.43
C PRO A 47 -10.99 4.18 13.71
N LEU A 48 -10.12 4.98 13.11
CA LEU A 48 -10.18 6.45 13.17
C LEU A 48 -11.44 7.01 12.49
N ALA A 49 -11.96 6.29 11.48
CA ALA A 49 -13.18 6.66 10.78
C ALA A 49 -13.92 5.37 10.34
N GLY A 50 -15.22 5.47 10.21
CA GLY A 50 -16.07 4.37 9.79
C GLY A 50 -16.42 3.38 10.92
N ALA A 51 -17.00 2.25 10.56
CA ALA A 51 -17.39 1.21 11.50
C ALA A 51 -16.22 0.24 11.78
N PRO A 52 -16.16 -0.34 12.99
CA PRO A 52 -15.24 -1.43 13.29
C PRO A 52 -15.36 -2.59 12.30
N LEU A 53 -14.25 -3.26 12.00
CA LEU A 53 -14.22 -4.41 11.07
C LEU A 53 -15.29 -5.45 11.43
N ALA A 54 -15.51 -5.71 12.72
CA ALA A 54 -16.53 -6.65 13.20
C ALA A 54 -17.97 -6.25 12.85
N GLY A 55 -18.22 -4.98 12.59
CA GLY A 55 -19.55 -4.48 12.21
C GLY A 55 -19.85 -4.57 10.71
N ILE A 56 -18.83 -4.78 9.89
CA ILE A 56 -18.98 -4.76 8.42
C ILE A 56 -18.51 -6.05 7.75
N ALA A 57 -17.64 -6.83 8.40
CA ALA A 57 -17.19 -8.13 7.87
C ALA A 57 -18.26 -9.21 8.09
N PRO A 58 -18.87 -9.78 7.04
CA PRO A 58 -19.88 -10.81 7.20
C PRO A 58 -19.26 -12.14 7.61
N ARG A 59 -19.79 -12.74 8.65
CA ARG A 59 -19.31 -14.04 9.16
C ARG A 59 -19.41 -15.12 8.08
N GLY A 60 -18.30 -15.80 7.81
CA GLY A 60 -18.24 -16.82 6.76
C GLY A 60 -18.22 -16.24 5.34
N GLY A 61 -18.12 -14.93 5.21
CA GLY A 61 -17.95 -14.25 3.92
C GLY A 61 -16.59 -14.47 3.31
N ARG A 62 -16.34 -13.79 2.19
CA ARG A 62 -15.05 -13.72 1.51
C ARG A 62 -14.38 -12.39 1.81
N ALA A 63 -13.07 -12.40 1.96
CA ALA A 63 -12.29 -11.18 2.20
C ALA A 63 -11.12 -11.09 1.22
N THR A 64 -10.86 -9.89 0.71
CA THR A 64 -9.66 -9.60 -0.07
C THR A 64 -8.81 -8.58 0.66
N ILE A 65 -7.57 -8.96 0.97
CA ILE A 65 -6.55 -8.07 1.48
C ILE A 65 -5.70 -7.64 0.28
N VAL A 66 -5.68 -6.35 -0.03
CA VAL A 66 -4.86 -5.83 -1.12
C VAL A 66 -3.68 -5.04 -0.58
N SER A 67 -2.49 -5.29 -1.12
CA SER A 67 -1.26 -4.59 -0.74
C SER A 67 -0.36 -4.39 -1.95
N ASP A 68 0.41 -3.32 -1.92
CA ASP A 68 1.46 -3.06 -2.89
C ASP A 68 2.81 -3.65 -2.42
N VAL A 69 3.70 -3.91 -3.36
CA VAL A 69 5.10 -4.17 -3.03
C VAL A 69 5.85 -2.87 -2.82
N PRO A 70 6.76 -2.82 -1.84
CA PRO A 70 7.61 -1.65 -1.66
C PRO A 70 8.47 -1.44 -2.91
N ALA A 71 8.40 -0.23 -3.46
CA ALA A 71 9.24 0.17 -4.59
C ALA A 71 10.73 0.13 -4.22
N LEU A 72 11.04 0.44 -2.98
CA LEU A 72 12.39 0.42 -2.43
C LEU A 72 12.42 -0.34 -1.09
N PRO A 73 13.48 -1.09 -0.79
CA PRO A 73 13.63 -1.70 0.53
C PRO A 73 13.79 -0.59 1.58
N LEU A 74 13.11 -0.75 2.71
CA LEU A 74 13.30 0.13 3.85
C LEU A 74 14.65 -0.19 4.51
N PRO A 75 15.52 0.80 4.63
CA PRO A 75 16.91 0.58 5.01
C PRO A 75 17.19 0.07 6.40
N SER A 76 16.48 0.59 7.36
CA SER A 76 16.66 0.22 8.77
C SER A 76 15.67 -0.82 9.23
N ALA A 77 14.70 -1.17 8.39
CA ALA A 77 13.74 -2.21 8.70
C ALA A 77 14.08 -3.46 7.87
N PRO A 78 14.71 -4.47 8.43
CA PRO A 78 14.99 -5.74 7.74
C PRO A 78 13.70 -6.44 7.32
N VAL A 79 12.56 -6.00 7.85
CA VAL A 79 11.23 -6.53 7.58
C VAL A 79 10.30 -5.37 7.26
N ASP A 80 9.60 -5.44 6.14
CA ASP A 80 8.56 -4.47 5.77
C ASP A 80 7.40 -4.53 6.78
N ALA A 81 6.95 -3.36 7.27
CA ALA A 81 5.86 -3.26 8.23
C ALA A 81 4.53 -3.82 7.69
N ARG A 82 4.32 -3.78 6.36
CA ARG A 82 3.16 -4.40 5.69
C ARG A 82 3.05 -5.89 5.99
N ARG A 83 4.18 -6.58 6.20
CA ARG A 83 4.20 -7.99 6.60
C ARG A 83 3.44 -8.26 7.89
N ALA A 84 3.68 -7.45 8.92
CA ALA A 84 2.98 -7.56 10.19
C ALA A 84 1.51 -7.14 10.05
N ALA A 85 1.24 -6.11 9.26
CA ALA A 85 -0.12 -5.61 9.04
C ALA A 85 -0.99 -6.63 8.27
N ILE A 86 -0.48 -7.25 7.21
CA ILE A 86 -1.18 -8.32 6.48
C ILE A 86 -1.46 -9.50 7.41
N GLY A 87 -0.47 -9.93 8.20
CA GLY A 87 -0.65 -11.00 9.18
C GLY A 87 -1.76 -10.68 10.19
N ALA A 88 -1.75 -9.46 10.73
CA ALA A 88 -2.77 -9.01 11.68
C ALA A 88 -4.18 -8.93 11.06
N ALA A 89 -4.29 -8.48 9.80
CA ALA A 89 -5.56 -8.47 9.08
C ALA A 89 -6.11 -9.89 8.87
N VAL A 90 -5.27 -10.83 8.45
CA VAL A 90 -5.64 -12.25 8.29
C VAL A 90 -6.14 -12.84 9.62
N GLU A 91 -5.39 -12.61 10.72
CA GLU A 91 -5.78 -13.09 12.05
C GLU A 91 -7.11 -12.50 12.53
N GLU A 92 -7.32 -11.21 12.30
CA GLU A 92 -8.56 -10.55 12.68
C GLU A 92 -9.76 -11.07 11.87
N LEU A 93 -9.59 -11.32 10.58
CA LEU A 93 -10.61 -11.97 9.74
C LEU A 93 -10.93 -13.38 10.23
N ARG A 94 -9.92 -14.18 10.59
CA ARG A 94 -10.13 -15.51 11.21
C ARG A 94 -10.96 -15.42 12.49
N ARG A 95 -10.60 -14.46 13.36
CA ARG A 95 -11.32 -14.21 14.62
C ARG A 95 -12.80 -13.86 14.37
N LEU A 96 -13.09 -13.17 13.28
CA LEU A 96 -14.45 -12.81 12.87
C LEU A 96 -15.20 -13.94 12.14
N GLY A 97 -14.55 -15.10 11.95
CA GLY A 97 -15.16 -16.27 11.34
C GLY A 97 -15.05 -16.32 9.82
N ILE A 98 -14.10 -15.62 9.24
CA ILE A 98 -13.71 -15.74 7.82
C ILE A 98 -12.45 -16.61 7.76
N PRO A 99 -12.55 -17.91 7.41
CA PRO A 99 -11.41 -18.82 7.36
C PRO A 99 -10.49 -18.49 6.17
N ASP A 100 -9.27 -18.99 6.22
CA ASP A 100 -8.24 -18.71 5.21
C ASP A 100 -8.69 -19.01 3.78
N GLU A 101 -9.39 -20.12 3.59
CA GLU A 101 -9.87 -20.58 2.29
C GLU A 101 -10.83 -19.58 1.63
N ARG A 102 -11.36 -18.65 2.43
CA ARG A 102 -12.21 -17.54 1.98
C ARG A 102 -11.48 -16.20 1.98
N GLN A 103 -10.16 -16.19 2.20
CA GLN A 103 -9.34 -15.00 2.15
C GLN A 103 -8.45 -15.01 0.91
N THR A 104 -8.37 -13.90 0.24
CA THR A 104 -7.43 -13.66 -0.87
C THR A 104 -6.50 -12.51 -0.50
N ILE A 105 -5.20 -12.71 -0.68
CA ILE A 105 -4.22 -11.63 -0.61
C ILE A 105 -3.84 -11.28 -2.05
N LEU A 106 -4.19 -10.06 -2.47
CA LEU A 106 -3.88 -9.52 -3.78
C LEU A 106 -2.67 -8.60 -3.67
N VAL A 107 -1.60 -8.91 -4.38
CA VAL A 107 -0.36 -8.12 -4.39
C VAL A 107 -0.27 -7.34 -5.70
N THR A 108 -0.17 -6.03 -5.61
CA THR A 108 -0.17 -5.13 -6.77
C THR A 108 1.17 -4.42 -6.94
N ALA A 109 1.42 -3.89 -8.14
CA ALA A 109 2.56 -3.04 -8.44
C ALA A 109 2.23 -1.96 -9.48
N GLY A 110 0.96 -1.76 -9.80
CA GLY A 110 0.55 -0.85 -10.87
C GLY A 110 1.26 -1.15 -12.19
N LEU A 111 1.77 -0.13 -12.86
CA LEU A 111 2.60 -0.26 -14.07
C LEU A 111 4.05 -0.66 -13.77
N GLY A 112 4.40 -0.86 -12.52
CA GLY A 112 5.73 -1.30 -12.12
C GLY A 112 6.03 -2.74 -12.55
N ARG A 113 7.24 -3.18 -12.24
CA ARG A 113 7.64 -4.56 -12.49
C ARG A 113 6.73 -5.53 -11.71
N ARG A 114 6.19 -6.54 -12.39
CA ARG A 114 5.38 -7.58 -11.75
C ARG A 114 6.15 -8.19 -10.55
N PRO A 115 5.53 -8.27 -9.37
CA PRO A 115 6.13 -8.83 -8.18
C PRO A 115 6.58 -10.27 -8.39
N GLY A 116 7.85 -10.53 -8.06
CA GLY A 116 8.41 -11.86 -8.10
C GLY A 116 8.52 -12.47 -6.70
N ARG A 117 9.10 -13.69 -6.64
CA ARG A 117 9.23 -14.43 -5.37
C ARG A 117 9.92 -13.61 -4.26
N ARG A 118 11.00 -12.88 -4.60
CA ARG A 118 11.73 -12.07 -3.61
C ARG A 118 10.87 -10.94 -3.02
N ASP A 119 9.97 -10.39 -3.81
CA ASP A 119 9.06 -9.35 -3.36
C ASP A 119 8.01 -9.93 -2.41
N LEU A 120 7.47 -11.11 -2.76
CA LEU A 120 6.54 -11.84 -1.90
C LEU A 120 7.19 -12.29 -0.58
N ASP A 121 8.46 -12.73 -0.61
CA ASP A 121 9.22 -13.09 0.59
C ASP A 121 9.44 -11.91 1.55
N ARG A 122 9.38 -10.67 1.05
CA ARG A 122 9.39 -9.47 1.88
C ARG A 122 8.05 -9.22 2.56
N LEU A 123 6.94 -9.46 1.86
CA LEU A 123 5.59 -9.29 2.39
C LEU A 123 5.13 -10.44 3.27
N PHE A 124 5.67 -11.64 3.09
CA PHE A 124 5.24 -12.83 3.81
C PHE A 124 6.39 -13.47 4.57
N ALA A 125 6.21 -13.65 5.89
CA ALA A 125 7.13 -14.44 6.67
C ALA A 125 7.07 -15.91 6.19
N PRO A 126 8.19 -16.67 6.18
CA PRO A 126 8.16 -18.09 5.82
C PRO A 126 7.20 -18.93 6.67
N ALA A 127 7.03 -18.58 7.95
CA ALA A 127 6.05 -19.22 8.83
C ALA A 127 4.61 -18.89 8.40
N PHE A 128 4.33 -17.63 8.09
CA PHE A 128 3.03 -17.20 7.58
C PHE A 128 2.71 -17.89 6.24
N ALA A 129 3.63 -17.88 5.28
CA ALA A 129 3.43 -18.48 3.97
C ALA A 129 3.13 -20.00 4.04
N ARG A 130 3.63 -20.69 5.07
CA ARG A 130 3.29 -22.10 5.33
C ARG A 130 1.95 -22.31 6.04
N ALA A 131 1.54 -21.35 6.87
CA ALA A 131 0.35 -21.47 7.72
C ALA A 131 -0.91 -20.87 7.08
N PHE A 132 -0.75 -20.02 6.07
CA PHE A 132 -1.87 -19.41 5.37
C PHE A 132 -2.37 -20.34 4.25
N HIS A 133 -3.60 -20.77 4.35
CA HIS A 133 -4.24 -21.69 3.40
C HIS A 133 -5.20 -21.00 2.43
N GLY A 134 -5.20 -19.67 2.40
CA GLY A 134 -5.95 -18.86 1.45
C GLY A 134 -5.24 -18.66 0.12
N ASN A 135 -5.79 -17.79 -0.70
CA ASN A 135 -5.23 -17.48 -2.00
C ASN A 135 -4.24 -16.30 -1.92
N VAL A 136 -3.08 -16.45 -2.55
CA VAL A 136 -2.16 -15.33 -2.80
C VAL A 136 -2.06 -15.13 -4.30
N ARG A 137 -2.46 -13.95 -4.77
CA ARG A 137 -2.46 -13.59 -6.19
C ARG A 137 -1.61 -12.35 -6.43
N VAL A 138 -0.90 -12.37 -7.53
CA VAL A 138 -0.18 -11.21 -8.04
C VAL A 138 -1.02 -10.61 -9.16
N HIS A 139 -1.35 -9.34 -9.03
CA HIS A 139 -2.13 -8.61 -10.01
C HIS A 139 -1.41 -8.58 -11.36
N ASP A 140 -2.18 -8.72 -12.43
CA ASP A 140 -1.75 -8.53 -13.80
C ASP A 140 -2.56 -7.37 -14.40
N VAL A 141 -1.88 -6.30 -14.78
CA VAL A 141 -2.53 -5.10 -15.33
C VAL A 141 -3.21 -5.36 -16.69
N GLU A 142 -2.80 -6.42 -17.37
CA GLU A 142 -3.33 -6.82 -18.68
C GLU A 142 -4.31 -8.01 -18.57
N ASP A 143 -4.74 -8.37 -17.36
CA ASP A 143 -5.70 -9.46 -17.16
C ASP A 143 -7.01 -9.13 -17.89
N PRO A 144 -7.46 -9.95 -18.86
CA PRO A 144 -8.72 -9.73 -19.57
C PRO A 144 -9.96 -9.85 -18.67
N ALA A 145 -9.79 -10.36 -17.46
CA ALA A 145 -10.87 -10.53 -16.49
C ALA A 145 -11.03 -9.35 -15.50
N LEU A 146 -10.38 -8.21 -15.77
CA LEU A 146 -10.62 -6.99 -15.01
C LEU A 146 -12.09 -6.55 -15.13
N VAL A 147 -12.65 -6.10 -14.00
CA VAL A 147 -14.04 -5.66 -13.91
C VAL A 147 -14.12 -4.15 -13.98
N GLU A 148 -14.97 -3.62 -14.86
CA GLU A 148 -15.25 -2.20 -14.94
C GLU A 148 -16.21 -1.80 -13.82
N ILE A 149 -15.81 -0.81 -13.02
CA ILE A 149 -16.56 -0.31 -11.87
C ILE A 149 -17.08 1.11 -12.06
N GLY A 150 -16.68 1.77 -13.14
CA GLY A 150 -17.07 3.14 -13.47
C GLY A 150 -16.07 3.77 -14.43
N SER A 151 -16.08 5.09 -14.49
CA SER A 151 -15.14 5.87 -15.32
C SER A 151 -14.74 7.17 -14.61
N TYR A 152 -13.60 7.69 -15.00
CA TYR A 152 -13.13 9.02 -14.64
C TYR A 152 -12.55 9.70 -15.87
N ASP A 153 -13.01 10.89 -16.20
CA ASP A 153 -12.58 11.67 -17.36
C ASP A 153 -12.63 10.85 -18.66
N ASP A 154 -13.76 10.16 -18.88
CA ASP A 154 -14.04 9.23 -19.98
C ASP A 154 -13.10 8.00 -20.05
N VAL A 155 -12.19 7.83 -19.09
CA VAL A 155 -11.34 6.64 -19.00
C VAL A 155 -12.03 5.58 -18.12
N PRO A 156 -12.22 4.35 -18.64
CA PRO A 156 -12.84 3.28 -17.87
C PRO A 156 -11.95 2.86 -16.70
N LEU A 157 -12.54 2.74 -15.52
CA LEU A 157 -11.89 2.25 -14.32
C LEU A 157 -12.16 0.76 -14.17
N ARG A 158 -11.20 -0.04 -14.65
CA ARG A 158 -11.23 -1.51 -14.52
C ARG A 158 -10.25 -1.92 -13.44
N ILE A 159 -10.69 -2.80 -12.55
CA ILE A 159 -9.89 -3.30 -11.42
C ILE A 159 -9.91 -4.82 -11.34
N ALA A 160 -8.99 -5.38 -10.56
CA ALA A 160 -8.93 -6.81 -10.30
C ALA A 160 -10.27 -7.33 -9.76
N ARG A 161 -10.79 -8.39 -10.36
CA ARG A 161 -12.09 -8.96 -9.97
C ARG A 161 -12.13 -9.43 -8.52
N GLU A 162 -10.99 -9.79 -7.94
CA GLU A 162 -10.88 -10.19 -6.55
C GLU A 162 -11.33 -9.09 -5.58
N LEU A 163 -11.32 -7.82 -6.01
CA LEU A 163 -11.81 -6.69 -5.21
C LEU A 163 -13.32 -6.52 -5.29
N VAL A 164 -13.94 -7.05 -6.35
CA VAL A 164 -15.41 -6.95 -6.58
C VAL A 164 -16.11 -8.24 -6.14
N GLU A 165 -15.50 -9.40 -6.40
CA GLU A 165 -16.03 -10.72 -6.07
C GLU A 165 -15.75 -11.13 -4.62
N THR A 166 -15.86 -10.19 -3.69
CA THR A 166 -15.58 -10.37 -2.27
C THR A 166 -16.64 -9.65 -1.43
N ASP A 167 -16.71 -9.95 -0.15
CA ASP A 167 -17.69 -9.32 0.75
C ASP A 167 -17.06 -8.21 1.59
N ILE A 168 -15.73 -8.10 1.60
CA ILE A 168 -14.98 -7.03 2.24
C ILE A 168 -13.58 -6.90 1.63
N VAL A 169 -13.10 -5.68 1.50
CA VAL A 169 -11.73 -5.35 1.07
C VAL A 169 -10.99 -4.67 2.21
N ILE A 170 -9.78 -5.14 2.51
CA ILE A 170 -8.83 -4.50 3.42
C ILE A 170 -7.61 -4.04 2.63
N CYS A 171 -7.41 -2.73 2.54
CA CYS A 171 -6.23 -2.15 1.91
C CYS A 171 -5.10 -2.03 2.93
N VAL A 172 -3.95 -2.63 2.67
CA VAL A 172 -2.75 -2.49 3.51
C VAL A 172 -1.67 -1.81 2.67
N SER A 173 -1.38 -0.57 2.97
CA SER A 173 -0.41 0.23 2.21
C SER A 173 0.47 1.08 3.11
N ALA A 174 1.62 1.53 2.58
CA ALA A 174 2.33 2.63 3.19
C ALA A 174 1.51 3.92 3.06
N ALA A 175 1.57 4.79 4.07
CA ALA A 175 1.03 6.13 3.98
C ALA A 175 1.88 6.93 3.00
N GLU A 176 1.36 7.18 1.83
CA GLU A 176 1.93 8.13 0.89
C GLU A 176 1.53 9.55 1.27
N THR A 177 2.24 10.54 0.77
CA THR A 177 2.15 11.96 1.19
C THR A 177 0.73 12.52 1.16
N VAL A 178 -0.15 11.96 0.35
CA VAL A 178 -1.49 12.47 0.11
C VAL A 178 -2.59 11.41 -0.01
N LEU A 179 -2.24 10.15 -0.32
CA LEU A 179 -3.19 9.05 -0.45
C LEU A 179 -3.04 8.11 0.76
N HIS A 180 -3.87 8.36 1.79
CA HIS A 180 -3.93 7.49 2.96
C HIS A 180 -5.09 6.50 2.84
N GLY A 181 -4.92 5.32 3.41
CA GLY A 181 -6.02 4.38 3.60
C GLY A 181 -6.39 3.53 2.42
N GLY A 182 -5.60 3.53 1.35
CA GLY A 182 -5.74 2.54 0.29
C GLY A 182 -6.14 2.99 -1.12
N PRO A 183 -6.58 4.25 -1.41
CA PRO A 183 -6.95 4.61 -2.79
C PRO A 183 -5.85 4.33 -3.81
N GLY A 184 -4.58 4.58 -3.45
CA GLY A 184 -3.44 4.30 -4.32
C GLY A 184 -3.26 2.82 -4.63
N VAL A 185 -3.41 1.94 -3.63
CA VAL A 185 -3.27 0.49 -3.84
C VAL A 185 -4.46 -0.10 -4.59
N LEU A 186 -5.65 0.50 -4.45
CA LEU A 186 -6.82 0.15 -5.25
C LEU A 186 -6.61 0.55 -6.72
N LEU A 187 -6.14 1.76 -7.00
CA LEU A 187 -5.78 2.18 -8.35
C LEU A 187 -4.67 1.29 -8.92
N ALA A 188 -3.66 0.92 -8.12
CA ALA A 188 -2.58 0.02 -8.53
C ALA A 188 -3.04 -1.41 -8.89
N SER A 189 -4.26 -1.79 -8.51
CA SER A 189 -4.93 -3.03 -8.93
C SER A 189 -5.75 -2.85 -10.21
N GLY A 190 -5.63 -1.72 -10.87
CA GLY A 190 -6.37 -1.37 -12.07
C GLY A 190 -5.72 -1.83 -13.37
N GLY A 191 -6.45 -1.64 -14.45
CA GLY A 191 -5.98 -1.84 -15.81
C GLY A 191 -5.06 -0.72 -16.29
N PRO A 192 -4.36 -0.95 -17.41
CA PRO A 192 -3.32 -0.04 -17.89
C PRO A 192 -3.86 1.32 -18.33
N GLU A 193 -5.11 1.41 -18.71
CA GLU A 193 -5.73 2.66 -19.17
C GLU A 193 -5.82 3.68 -18.03
N ALA A 194 -6.43 3.29 -16.89
CA ALA A 194 -6.56 4.13 -15.71
C ALA A 194 -5.19 4.50 -15.11
N LEU A 195 -4.26 3.54 -15.10
CA LEU A 195 -2.91 3.76 -14.57
C LEU A 195 -2.08 4.72 -15.44
N ARG A 196 -2.22 4.67 -16.77
CA ARG A 196 -1.53 5.60 -17.68
C ARG A 196 -2.14 6.98 -17.68
N HIS A 197 -3.42 7.10 -17.32
CA HIS A 197 -4.08 8.38 -17.18
C HIS A 197 -3.56 9.18 -15.98
N ALA A 198 -3.04 8.50 -14.96
CA ALA A 198 -2.36 9.11 -13.83
C ALA A 198 -0.98 9.62 -14.27
N ASP A 199 -0.88 10.90 -14.58
CA ASP A 199 0.35 11.51 -15.08
C ASP A 199 1.33 11.96 -13.98
N ALA A 200 2.55 12.34 -14.39
CA ALA A 200 3.60 12.77 -13.46
C ALA A 200 3.28 14.08 -12.72
N ARG A 201 2.33 14.89 -13.19
CA ARG A 201 1.88 16.12 -12.50
C ARG A 201 1.19 15.79 -11.18
N SER A 202 0.68 14.57 -11.05
CA SER A 202 0.08 14.04 -9.83
C SER A 202 0.98 14.21 -8.60
N LEU A 203 2.27 14.22 -8.76
CA LEU A 203 3.24 14.42 -7.68
C LEU A 203 3.37 15.89 -7.24
N LEU A 204 3.09 16.83 -8.14
CA LEU A 204 3.24 18.26 -7.90
C LEU A 204 1.95 18.93 -7.44
N GLU A 205 0.82 18.44 -7.92
CA GLU A 205 -0.53 18.97 -7.59
C GLU A 205 -1.46 17.84 -7.15
N PRO A 206 -1.25 17.25 -5.97
CA PRO A 206 -1.98 16.05 -5.57
C PRO A 206 -3.49 16.20 -5.60
N SER A 207 -4.03 17.29 -5.08
CA SER A 207 -5.48 17.50 -4.99
C SER A 207 -6.17 17.76 -6.33
N GLY A 208 -5.43 18.24 -7.33
CA GLY A 208 -5.91 18.50 -8.69
C GLY A 208 -5.45 17.48 -9.71
N SER A 209 -4.65 16.49 -9.31
CA SER A 209 -4.07 15.54 -10.25
C SER A 209 -5.08 14.48 -10.70
N THR A 210 -4.97 14.06 -11.96
CA THR A 210 -5.79 12.98 -12.52
C THR A 210 -5.59 11.68 -11.77
N GLY A 211 -4.36 11.37 -11.34
CA GLY A 211 -4.05 10.19 -10.56
C GLY A 211 -4.73 10.15 -9.20
N TRP A 212 -4.73 11.28 -8.48
CA TRP A 212 -5.47 11.41 -7.23
C TRP A 212 -6.97 11.22 -7.43
N GLN A 213 -7.54 11.93 -8.38
CA GLN A 213 -8.99 11.86 -8.65
C GLN A 213 -9.40 10.46 -9.14
N SER A 214 -8.58 9.82 -9.95
CA SER A 214 -8.80 8.43 -10.38
C SER A 214 -8.79 7.48 -9.19
N ALA A 215 -7.80 7.59 -8.29
CA ALA A 215 -7.69 6.74 -7.10
C ALA A 215 -8.89 6.90 -6.16
N LEU A 216 -9.30 8.15 -5.87
CA LEU A 216 -10.48 8.43 -5.06
C LEU A 216 -11.78 7.96 -5.74
N THR A 217 -11.84 8.02 -7.07
CA THR A 217 -13.01 7.53 -7.81
C THR A 217 -13.08 6.01 -7.76
N VAL A 218 -11.95 5.30 -7.94
CA VAL A 218 -11.89 3.84 -7.76
C VAL A 218 -12.37 3.45 -6.37
N GLU A 219 -11.85 4.10 -5.32
CA GLU A 219 -12.28 3.82 -3.94
C GLU A 219 -13.78 4.03 -3.76
N ARG A 220 -14.31 5.15 -4.21
CA ARG A 220 -15.74 5.50 -4.09
C ARG A 220 -16.63 4.53 -4.85
N GLU A 221 -16.29 4.18 -6.09
CA GLU A 221 -17.08 3.25 -6.89
C GLU A 221 -17.03 1.82 -6.34
N LEU A 222 -15.88 1.40 -5.83
CA LEU A 222 -15.76 0.12 -5.16
C LEU A 222 -16.54 0.11 -3.83
N ALA A 223 -16.42 1.16 -3.01
CA ALA A 223 -17.10 1.24 -1.71
C ALA A 223 -18.64 1.26 -1.81
N ARG A 224 -19.20 1.56 -2.97
CA ARG A 224 -20.64 1.41 -3.24
C ARG A 224 -21.08 -0.05 -3.39
N GLN A 225 -20.16 -0.94 -3.71
CA GLN A 225 -20.42 -2.35 -3.99
C GLN A 225 -19.95 -3.25 -2.85
N VAL A 226 -18.78 -2.94 -2.28
CA VAL A 226 -18.11 -3.76 -1.26
C VAL A 226 -17.55 -2.84 -0.18
N PRO A 227 -17.74 -3.15 1.12
CA PRO A 227 -17.09 -2.41 2.20
C PRO A 227 -15.57 -2.41 2.04
N VAL A 228 -14.96 -1.22 2.16
CA VAL A 228 -13.50 -1.03 2.07
C VAL A 228 -12.97 -0.49 3.39
N VAL A 229 -11.90 -1.09 3.89
CA VAL A 229 -11.17 -0.66 5.09
C VAL A 229 -9.73 -0.36 4.73
N GLY A 230 -9.26 0.83 5.06
CA GLY A 230 -7.87 1.23 4.84
C GLY A 230 -7.01 1.06 6.09
N VAL A 231 -5.89 0.37 5.96
CA VAL A 231 -4.79 0.32 6.93
C VAL A 231 -3.59 1.02 6.33
N SER A 232 -3.32 2.22 6.82
CA SER A 232 -2.24 3.07 6.33
C SER A 232 -1.09 3.08 7.31
N LEU A 233 0.10 2.68 6.86
CA LEU A 233 1.30 2.57 7.67
C LEU A 233 2.20 3.77 7.41
N THR A 234 2.35 4.66 8.39
CA THR A 234 3.37 5.70 8.33
C THR A 234 4.73 5.06 8.58
N LEU A 235 5.58 5.11 7.56
CA LEU A 235 6.90 4.52 7.61
C LEU A 235 7.92 5.58 8.01
N ASP A 236 8.74 5.26 9.01
CA ASP A 236 9.87 6.10 9.37
C ASP A 236 10.96 6.02 8.30
N HIS A 237 11.49 7.18 7.93
CA HIS A 237 12.71 7.24 7.15
C HIS A 237 13.91 7.06 8.07
N PRO A 238 14.82 6.11 7.79
CA PRO A 238 15.98 5.92 8.64
C PRO A 238 16.89 7.14 8.59
N ARG A 239 17.52 7.38 9.71
CA ARG A 239 18.62 8.31 9.82
C ARG A 239 19.86 7.67 9.19
N ILE A 240 20.36 8.23 8.09
CA ILE A 240 21.59 7.74 7.43
C ILE A 240 22.83 8.34 8.13
N ALA A 241 22.72 9.60 8.57
CA ALA A 241 23.72 10.33 9.35
C ALA A 241 23.03 11.43 10.13
N ASP A 242 23.74 12.11 11.05
CA ASP A 242 23.16 13.15 11.90
C ASP A 242 22.41 14.26 11.17
N THR A 243 22.70 14.47 9.88
CA THR A 243 22.09 15.50 9.03
C THR A 243 21.44 14.96 7.78
N ALA A 244 21.44 13.63 7.55
CA ALA A 244 20.89 13.03 6.34
C ALA A 244 19.77 12.03 6.72
N PHE A 245 18.56 12.34 6.25
CA PHE A 245 17.40 11.47 6.36
C PHE A 245 17.09 10.89 4.99
N GLY A 246 16.59 9.70 4.92
CA GLY A 246 16.13 9.08 3.69
C GLY A 246 16.47 7.61 3.57
N TYR A 247 16.29 7.09 2.37
CA TYR A 247 16.54 5.70 2.09
C TYR A 247 18.02 5.33 2.18
N PRO A 248 18.31 4.07 2.39
CA PRO A 248 19.64 3.62 2.64
C PRO A 248 20.52 3.86 1.47
N TYR A 249 21.56 4.12 1.90
CA TYR A 249 22.82 3.99 1.26
C TYR A 249 23.23 2.51 1.29
N ASP A 250 23.40 1.93 0.09
CA ASP A 250 24.18 0.71 -0.07
C ASP A 250 25.64 1.15 -0.21
N PRO A 251 26.49 0.84 0.76
CA PRO A 251 27.90 1.25 0.70
C PRO A 251 28.75 0.43 -0.29
N HIS A 252 28.13 -0.51 -1.04
CA HIS A 252 28.88 -1.37 -1.97
C HIS A 252 28.47 -1.21 -3.42
#